data_3a0f14914f67b35830fd7a0a9aa1dfbb
#
_entry.id   3a0f14914f67b35830fd7a0a9aa1dfbb
#
_cell.length_a   1.000
_cell.length_b   1.000
_cell.length_c   1.000
_cell.angle_alpha   90.00
_cell.angle_beta   90.00
_cell.angle_gamma   90.00
#
_symmetry.space_group_name_H-M   'P 1'
#
loop_
_entity.id
_entity.type
_entity.pdbx_description
1 polymer ?
#
loop_
_entity_poly.entity_id
_entity_poly.type
_entity_poly.pdbx_seq_one_letter_code
_entity_poly.pdbx_strand_id
1 'polypeptide(L)'
;MSVTRRSFLASAFAGSSLAFVSGGALAKAPFYGHQVLSAYRHTVGAFEVIALNDGAIEIPVAMYPKADPAEAARILEATGGAKDKIPTPVNAFLVNTGDKLVLIDSGAGKLFGPTLGRFAANLATLGVDPASVDVIAMTHLHPDHFGGLLDTQGKIAFPNAEVFVSDADLKFWLDEAIAAKVPADNKPFFDQARMVIGPYAAAKKTSVIADGKEVVPGITAMAAPGHTPGHTMYRVSSGGETLLIWGDIIHSAALQTAHPDWAIAFDTDPAMAIATRKRVFDMTATDRLTIAGAHVPFPGIGHVVKAGEAYAYAPSYWMPG
;
A
#
# COMPACT_ATOMS: atom_id res chain seq x y z
N MET A 1 -6.95 50.93 21.96
CA MET A 1 -8.37 51.15 21.65
C MET A 1 -8.96 49.82 21.28
N SER A 2 -9.83 49.30 22.15
CA SER A 2 -10.47 47.98 21.98
C SER A 2 -11.73 48.15 21.14
N VAL A 3 -11.82 47.49 20.00
CA VAL A 3 -13.04 47.46 19.18
C VAL A 3 -13.79 46.18 19.51
N THR A 4 -14.90 46.30 20.19
CA THR A 4 -15.77 45.20 20.59
C THR A 4 -16.71 44.82 19.47
N ARG A 5 -16.95 43.50 19.32
CA ARG A 5 -17.77 42.79 18.29
C ARG A 5 -19.28 43.06 18.34
N ARG A 6 -19.75 44.21 18.79
CA ARG A 6 -21.18 44.48 19.01
C ARG A 6 -21.83 45.59 18.20
N SER A 7 -21.24 46.05 17.09
CA SER A 7 -21.74 47.21 16.36
C SER A 7 -22.12 46.93 14.90
N PHE A 8 -22.58 45.71 14.55
CA PHE A 8 -22.96 45.37 13.16
C PHE A 8 -24.33 44.73 13.05
N LEU A 9 -25.32 45.14 13.81
CA LEU A 9 -26.71 44.70 13.65
C LEU A 9 -27.67 45.86 14.04
N ALA A 10 -27.84 46.81 13.17
CA ALA A 10 -29.05 47.66 13.10
C ALA A 10 -29.02 48.52 11.84
N SER A 11 -29.65 48.06 10.78
CA SER A 11 -30.40 48.93 9.83
C SER A 11 -30.94 48.09 8.67
N ALA A 12 -32.24 48.26 8.46
CA ALA A 12 -33.03 47.99 7.25
C ALA A 12 -33.90 46.73 7.28
N PHE A 13 -35.05 46.83 7.99
CA PHE A 13 -36.24 46.11 7.61
C PHE A 13 -37.14 47.10 6.84
N ALA A 14 -37.17 47.01 5.52
CA ALA A 14 -38.23 47.53 4.67
C ALA A 14 -38.94 46.31 4.06
N GLY A 15 -40.24 46.20 4.31
CA GLY A 15 -41.02 45.03 3.98
C GLY A 15 -41.20 44.80 2.48
N SER A 16 -41.11 43.52 2.13
CA SER A 16 -41.71 42.95 0.93
C SER A 16 -42.32 41.61 1.31
N SER A 17 -43.64 41.57 1.34
CA SER A 17 -44.40 40.33 1.53
C SER A 17 -44.20 39.43 0.32
N LEU A 18 -43.23 38.52 0.40
CA LEU A 18 -43.11 37.39 -0.50
C LEU A 18 -43.98 36.26 0.01
N ALA A 19 -45.05 35.97 -0.74
CA ALA A 19 -45.86 34.78 -0.54
C ALA A 19 -44.95 33.54 -0.63
N PHE A 20 -44.73 32.85 0.51
CA PHE A 20 -44.12 31.55 0.50
C PHE A 20 -45.06 30.56 -0.15
N VAL A 21 -44.80 30.18 -1.40
CA VAL A 21 -45.36 28.97 -2.00
C VAL A 21 -44.76 27.79 -1.22
N SER A 22 -45.55 27.25 -0.31
CA SER A 22 -45.24 26.01 0.37
C SER A 22 -45.25 24.85 -0.62
N GLY A 23 -44.21 24.07 -0.71
CA GLY A 23 -44.27 22.74 -1.29
C GLY A 23 -43.22 22.41 -2.35
N GLY A 24 -41.96 22.62 -2.04
CA GLY A 24 -40.89 21.85 -2.68
C GLY A 24 -40.20 21.04 -1.65
N ALA A 25 -40.42 19.72 -1.59
CA ALA A 25 -39.56 18.84 -0.82
C ALA A 25 -38.13 19.04 -1.36
N LEU A 26 -37.26 19.64 -0.53
CA LEU A 26 -35.85 19.72 -0.86
C LEU A 26 -35.39 18.26 -1.08
N ALA A 27 -35.11 17.92 -2.33
CA ALA A 27 -34.56 16.63 -2.67
C ALA A 27 -33.27 16.47 -1.85
N LYS A 28 -33.27 15.47 -0.95
CA LYS A 28 -32.06 15.13 -0.20
C LYS A 28 -30.99 14.74 -1.20
N ALA A 29 -29.81 15.34 -1.10
CA ALA A 29 -28.66 14.91 -1.91
C ALA A 29 -28.40 13.40 -1.64
N PRO A 30 -28.22 12.59 -2.66
CA PRO A 30 -27.96 11.16 -2.47
C PRO A 30 -26.63 10.97 -1.73
N PHE A 31 -26.61 10.00 -0.82
CA PHE A 31 -25.35 9.57 -0.22
C PHE A 31 -24.55 8.78 -1.25
N TYR A 32 -23.22 8.97 -1.28
CA TYR A 32 -22.34 8.17 -2.13
C TYR A 32 -22.38 6.66 -1.77
N GLY A 33 -22.57 6.32 -0.49
CA GLY A 33 -22.73 4.95 -0.01
C GLY A 33 -21.47 4.06 -0.11
N HIS A 34 -20.40 4.57 -0.69
CA HIS A 34 -19.09 3.89 -0.83
C HIS A 34 -17.97 4.91 -0.85
N GLN A 35 -16.73 4.46 -0.65
CA GLN A 35 -15.55 5.32 -0.77
C GLN A 35 -15.38 5.81 -2.21
N VAL A 36 -14.99 7.06 -2.33
CA VAL A 36 -14.58 7.67 -3.60
C VAL A 36 -13.22 7.13 -4.06
N LEU A 37 -12.74 7.60 -5.21
CA LEU A 37 -11.41 7.27 -5.74
C LEU A 37 -10.33 7.43 -4.67
N SER A 38 -9.55 6.35 -4.47
CA SER A 38 -8.41 6.33 -3.54
C SER A 38 -7.12 6.31 -4.33
N ALA A 39 -6.77 7.46 -4.90
CA ALA A 39 -5.52 7.69 -5.62
C ALA A 39 -4.87 8.99 -5.13
N TYR A 40 -3.54 8.97 -5.01
CA TYR A 40 -2.76 10.14 -4.62
C TYR A 40 -1.50 10.24 -5.47
N ARG A 41 -1.29 11.42 -6.09
CA ARG A 41 -0.12 11.71 -6.93
C ARG A 41 1.02 12.27 -6.07
N HIS A 42 2.21 11.72 -6.25
CA HIS A 42 3.47 12.18 -5.69
C HIS A 42 4.51 12.30 -6.81
N THR A 43 5.41 13.25 -6.73
CA THR A 43 6.49 13.42 -7.72
C THR A 43 7.83 13.00 -7.12
N VAL A 44 8.68 12.42 -7.97
CA VAL A 44 10.09 12.11 -7.67
C VAL A 44 10.89 12.65 -8.84
N GLY A 45 11.39 13.86 -8.73
CA GLY A 45 12.02 14.59 -9.83
C GLY A 45 11.10 14.68 -11.04
N ALA A 46 11.47 14.06 -12.17
CA ALA A 46 10.65 14.01 -13.38
C ALA A 46 9.63 12.87 -13.41
N PHE A 47 9.63 11.96 -12.41
CA PHE A 47 8.72 10.83 -12.37
C PHE A 47 7.44 11.18 -11.62
N GLU A 48 6.32 10.60 -12.03
CA GLU A 48 5.07 10.61 -11.29
C GLU A 48 4.87 9.26 -10.61
N VAL A 49 4.56 9.28 -9.31
CA VAL A 49 4.18 8.10 -8.55
C VAL A 49 2.75 8.28 -8.08
N ILE A 50 1.88 7.36 -8.43
CA ILE A 50 0.49 7.37 -7.99
C ILE A 50 0.28 6.22 -7.02
N ALA A 51 0.01 6.56 -5.75
CA ALA A 51 -0.44 5.59 -4.78
C ALA A 51 -1.91 5.24 -5.05
N LEU A 52 -2.22 3.96 -5.12
CA LEU A 52 -3.54 3.39 -5.34
C LEU A 52 -3.89 2.48 -4.18
N ASN A 53 -5.02 2.73 -3.52
CA ASN A 53 -5.47 1.87 -2.44
C ASN A 53 -6.42 0.79 -2.96
N ASP A 54 -6.14 -0.46 -2.64
CA ASP A 54 -6.97 -1.60 -3.02
C ASP A 54 -8.14 -1.85 -2.04
N GLY A 55 -8.06 -1.23 -0.86
CA GLY A 55 -8.99 -1.40 0.26
C GLY A 55 -8.25 -1.62 1.56
N ALA A 56 -8.90 -2.24 2.54
CA ALA A 56 -8.31 -2.56 3.83
C ALA A 56 -8.86 -3.86 4.41
N ILE A 57 -8.02 -4.53 5.19
CA ILE A 57 -8.39 -5.67 6.05
C ILE A 57 -8.21 -5.29 7.51
N GLU A 58 -8.87 -6.00 8.42
CA GLU A 58 -8.62 -5.89 9.86
C GLU A 58 -7.68 -7.00 10.30
N ILE A 59 -6.47 -6.65 10.77
CA ILE A 59 -5.50 -7.61 11.29
C ILE A 59 -5.62 -7.63 12.82
N PRO A 60 -5.96 -8.78 13.44
CA PRO A 60 -5.98 -8.91 14.90
C PRO A 60 -4.58 -8.73 15.50
N VAL A 61 -4.48 -8.10 16.68
CA VAL A 61 -3.21 -7.97 17.44
C VAL A 61 -2.59 -9.34 17.73
N ALA A 62 -3.41 -10.39 17.84
CA ALA A 62 -2.94 -11.77 18.01
C ALA A 62 -2.03 -12.27 16.87
N MET A 63 -2.07 -11.61 15.69
CA MET A 63 -1.14 -11.89 14.58
C MET A 63 0.30 -11.40 14.84
N TYR A 64 0.53 -10.70 15.96
CA TYR A 64 1.86 -10.32 16.44
C TYR A 64 2.20 -11.16 17.68
N PRO A 65 2.78 -12.37 17.54
CA PRO A 65 2.89 -13.35 18.62
C PRO A 65 3.73 -12.90 19.82
N LYS A 66 4.61 -11.91 19.62
CA LYS A 66 5.44 -11.33 20.68
C LYS A 66 4.92 -10.03 21.25
N ALA A 67 3.79 -9.50 20.72
CA ALA A 67 3.21 -8.27 21.24
C ALA A 67 2.63 -8.51 22.64
N ASP A 68 2.93 -7.62 23.57
CA ASP A 68 2.18 -7.52 24.81
C ASP A 68 0.79 -6.92 24.50
N PRO A 69 -0.32 -7.62 24.80
CA PRO A 69 -1.65 -7.15 24.41
C PRO A 69 -2.04 -5.82 25.07
N ALA A 70 -1.60 -5.55 26.30
CA ALA A 70 -1.93 -4.31 27.01
C ALA A 70 -1.17 -3.12 26.40
N GLU A 71 0.10 -3.32 26.06
CA GLU A 71 0.92 -2.31 25.39
C GLU A 71 0.42 -2.05 23.96
N ALA A 72 0.06 -3.11 23.20
CA ALA A 72 -0.51 -2.97 21.86
C ALA A 72 -1.82 -2.17 21.92
N ALA A 73 -2.72 -2.51 22.87
CA ALA A 73 -3.98 -1.78 23.07
C ALA A 73 -3.71 -0.28 23.38
N ARG A 74 -2.76 0.01 24.27
CA ARG A 74 -2.39 1.39 24.63
C ARG A 74 -1.89 2.18 23.41
N ILE A 75 -1.04 1.57 22.57
CA ILE A 75 -0.53 2.22 21.36
C ILE A 75 -1.66 2.48 20.36
N LEU A 76 -2.52 1.47 20.12
CA LEU A 76 -3.62 1.61 19.17
C LEU A 76 -4.66 2.63 19.62
N GLU A 77 -5.03 2.66 20.90
CA GLU A 77 -5.93 3.67 21.45
C GLU A 77 -5.37 5.09 21.29
N ALA A 78 -4.06 5.26 21.47
CA ALA A 78 -3.40 6.55 21.29
C ALA A 78 -3.47 7.07 19.84
N THR A 79 -3.67 6.18 18.87
CA THR A 79 -3.90 6.53 17.45
C THR A 79 -5.37 6.60 17.06
N GLY A 80 -6.29 6.43 18.02
CA GLY A 80 -7.74 6.42 17.77
C GLY A 80 -8.28 5.10 17.21
N GLY A 81 -7.48 4.04 17.24
CA GLY A 81 -7.82 2.70 16.75
C GLY A 81 -8.56 1.83 17.79
N ALA A 82 -9.03 0.67 17.36
CA ALA A 82 -9.53 -0.38 18.23
C ALA A 82 -8.38 -1.05 18.99
N LYS A 83 -8.67 -1.61 20.17
CA LYS A 83 -7.63 -2.17 21.07
C LYS A 83 -7.00 -3.48 20.59
N ASP A 84 -7.72 -4.23 19.77
CA ASP A 84 -7.43 -5.64 19.45
C ASP A 84 -7.26 -5.92 17.97
N LYS A 85 -7.46 -4.91 17.11
CA LYS A 85 -7.38 -5.05 15.66
C LYS A 85 -6.89 -3.76 15.00
N ILE A 86 -6.22 -3.93 13.87
CA ILE A 86 -5.59 -2.87 13.12
C ILE A 86 -6.23 -2.79 11.74
N PRO A 87 -6.88 -1.67 11.37
CA PRO A 87 -7.25 -1.41 9.98
C PRO A 87 -5.97 -1.30 9.14
N THR A 88 -5.73 -2.30 8.31
CA THR A 88 -4.51 -2.44 7.51
C THR A 88 -4.88 -2.21 6.05
N PRO A 89 -4.49 -1.06 5.46
CA PRO A 89 -4.72 -0.79 4.05
C PRO A 89 -3.83 -1.69 3.18
N VAL A 90 -4.22 -1.87 1.92
CA VAL A 90 -3.38 -2.45 0.88
C VAL A 90 -3.17 -1.39 -0.19
N ASN A 91 -1.95 -0.87 -0.30
CA ASN A 91 -1.57 0.13 -1.29
C ASN A 91 -0.65 -0.49 -2.33
N ALA A 92 -0.84 -0.13 -3.59
CA ALA A 92 0.07 -0.41 -4.69
C ALA A 92 0.43 0.91 -5.39
N PHE A 93 1.47 0.90 -6.22
CA PHE A 93 2.00 2.14 -6.77
C PHE A 93 2.17 2.04 -8.27
N LEU A 94 1.68 3.07 -8.99
CA LEU A 94 1.93 3.24 -10.41
C LEU A 94 3.00 4.31 -10.57
N VAL A 95 4.10 3.99 -11.26
CA VAL A 95 5.19 4.91 -11.56
C VAL A 95 5.22 5.19 -13.06
N ASN A 96 5.05 6.45 -13.44
CA ASN A 96 5.26 6.92 -14.79
C ASN A 96 6.64 7.61 -14.87
N THR A 97 7.55 7.03 -15.63
CA THR A 97 8.90 7.57 -15.82
C THR A 97 9.00 8.55 -17.02
N GLY A 98 7.88 8.75 -17.74
CA GLY A 98 7.85 9.44 -19.03
C GLY A 98 8.04 8.49 -20.21
N ASP A 99 8.89 7.47 -20.06
CA ASP A 99 9.16 6.46 -21.10
C ASP A 99 8.44 5.13 -20.81
N LYS A 100 8.22 4.80 -19.54
CA LYS A 100 7.64 3.53 -19.08
C LYS A 100 6.59 3.74 -18.02
N LEU A 101 5.55 2.91 -18.06
CA LEU A 101 4.53 2.80 -17.05
C LEU A 101 4.75 1.52 -16.25
N VAL A 102 5.11 1.68 -14.97
CA VAL A 102 5.51 0.59 -14.08
C VAL A 102 4.55 0.48 -12.93
N LEU A 103 3.99 -0.70 -12.70
CA LEU A 103 3.28 -1.01 -11.46
C LEU A 103 4.26 -1.63 -10.45
N ILE A 104 4.15 -1.23 -9.19
CA ILE A 104 4.76 -1.92 -8.06
C ILE A 104 3.63 -2.48 -7.23
N ASP A 105 3.47 -3.81 -7.29
CA ASP A 105 2.32 -4.61 -6.86
C ASP A 105 1.01 -4.29 -7.59
N SER A 106 -0.05 -5.05 -7.33
CA SER A 106 -1.33 -4.96 -8.05
C SER A 106 -2.58 -5.13 -7.18
N GLY A 107 -2.43 -5.15 -5.86
CA GLY A 107 -3.52 -5.40 -4.93
C GLY A 107 -3.97 -6.86 -4.88
N ALA A 108 -5.04 -7.13 -4.15
CA ALA A 108 -5.54 -8.47 -3.84
C ALA A 108 -6.46 -9.07 -4.91
N GLY A 109 -6.95 -8.26 -5.84
CA GLY A 109 -7.95 -8.71 -6.80
C GLY A 109 -9.18 -9.32 -6.12
N LYS A 110 -9.43 -10.63 -6.33
CA LYS A 110 -10.54 -11.36 -5.71
C LYS A 110 -10.13 -12.29 -4.57
N LEU A 111 -8.87 -12.27 -4.15
CA LEU A 111 -8.31 -13.30 -3.28
C LEU A 111 -8.58 -13.09 -1.79
N PHE A 112 -8.92 -11.86 -1.34
CA PHE A 112 -9.10 -11.50 0.07
C PHE A 112 -10.51 -10.99 0.45
N GLY A 113 -11.53 -11.35 -0.31
CA GLY A 113 -12.92 -11.01 0.02
C GLY A 113 -13.31 -9.56 -0.34
N PRO A 114 -14.46 -9.07 0.18
CA PRO A 114 -15.14 -7.89 -0.38
C PRO A 114 -14.56 -6.54 0.04
N THR A 115 -13.65 -6.50 1.00
CA THR A 115 -13.06 -5.23 1.51
C THR A 115 -11.84 -4.79 0.71
N LEU A 116 -11.29 -5.68 -0.14
CA LEU A 116 -10.20 -5.43 -1.08
C LEU A 116 -10.69 -5.55 -2.53
N GLY A 117 -9.77 -5.43 -3.49
CA GLY A 117 -10.05 -5.59 -4.92
C GLY A 117 -10.48 -4.31 -5.63
N ARG A 118 -10.21 -3.14 -5.06
CA ARG A 118 -10.54 -1.82 -5.65
C ARG A 118 -9.46 -1.30 -6.60
N PHE A 119 -8.29 -1.90 -6.61
CA PHE A 119 -7.14 -1.44 -7.38
C PHE A 119 -7.48 -1.24 -8.87
N ALA A 120 -8.07 -2.26 -9.53
CA ALA A 120 -8.43 -2.18 -10.94
C ALA A 120 -9.45 -1.07 -11.23
N ALA A 121 -10.45 -0.86 -10.36
CA ALA A 121 -11.43 0.20 -10.50
C ALA A 121 -10.80 1.59 -10.31
N ASN A 122 -9.87 1.74 -9.37
CA ASN A 122 -9.13 2.97 -9.16
C ASN A 122 -8.23 3.29 -10.36
N LEU A 123 -7.53 2.29 -10.90
CA LEU A 123 -6.71 2.42 -12.11
C LEU A 123 -7.55 2.87 -13.32
N ALA A 124 -8.71 2.24 -13.52
CA ALA A 124 -9.63 2.60 -14.59
C ALA A 124 -10.19 4.04 -14.44
N THR A 125 -10.46 4.48 -13.21
CA THR A 125 -10.93 5.85 -12.94
C THR A 125 -9.87 6.91 -13.26
N LEU A 126 -8.59 6.56 -13.19
CA LEU A 126 -7.48 7.40 -13.65
C LEU A 126 -7.33 7.42 -15.18
N GLY A 127 -8.12 6.63 -15.91
CA GLY A 127 -8.04 6.50 -17.36
C GLY A 127 -6.83 5.68 -17.83
N VAL A 128 -6.20 4.90 -16.96
CA VAL A 128 -5.07 4.06 -17.31
C VAL A 128 -5.58 2.75 -17.91
N ASP A 129 -5.23 2.51 -19.17
CA ASP A 129 -5.47 1.23 -19.82
C ASP A 129 -4.48 0.18 -19.29
N PRO A 130 -4.93 -0.94 -18.72
CA PRO A 130 -4.03 -2.02 -18.30
C PRO A 130 -3.06 -2.50 -19.38
N ALA A 131 -3.45 -2.40 -20.66
CA ALA A 131 -2.58 -2.76 -21.78
C ALA A 131 -1.43 -1.75 -22.00
N SER A 132 -1.50 -0.56 -21.40
CA SER A 132 -0.41 0.44 -21.45
C SER A 132 0.68 0.22 -20.40
N VAL A 133 0.48 -0.69 -19.44
CA VAL A 133 1.48 -1.01 -18.43
C VAL A 133 2.60 -1.83 -19.07
N ASP A 134 3.83 -1.35 -18.99
CA ASP A 134 5.01 -2.01 -19.54
C ASP A 134 5.62 -3.05 -18.62
N VAL A 135 5.64 -2.74 -17.30
CA VAL A 135 6.32 -3.54 -16.27
C VAL A 135 5.47 -3.62 -15.02
N ILE A 136 5.49 -4.79 -14.40
CA ILE A 136 4.99 -5.00 -13.04
C ILE A 136 6.15 -5.53 -12.20
N ALA A 137 6.55 -4.77 -11.19
CA ALA A 137 7.62 -5.12 -10.27
C ALA A 137 6.99 -5.60 -8.95
N MET A 138 7.05 -6.91 -8.71
CA MET A 138 6.50 -7.50 -7.49
C MET A 138 7.43 -7.26 -6.31
N THR A 139 6.89 -6.76 -5.19
CA THR A 139 7.66 -6.72 -3.95
C THR A 139 7.86 -8.12 -3.40
N HIS A 140 6.83 -8.95 -3.45
CA HIS A 140 6.85 -10.34 -3.05
C HIS A 140 5.58 -11.08 -3.52
N LEU A 141 5.51 -12.39 -3.27
CA LEU A 141 4.38 -13.20 -3.72
C LEU A 141 3.43 -13.55 -2.57
N HIS A 142 2.77 -12.52 -1.95
CA HIS A 142 1.56 -12.69 -1.17
C HIS A 142 0.32 -12.24 -1.96
N PRO A 143 -0.86 -12.84 -1.68
CA PRO A 143 -2.05 -12.66 -2.53
C PRO A 143 -2.58 -11.23 -2.62
N ASP A 144 -2.38 -10.42 -1.61
CA ASP A 144 -2.78 -9.01 -1.59
C ASP A 144 -1.85 -8.08 -2.39
N HIS A 145 -0.73 -8.61 -2.91
CA HIS A 145 0.19 -7.91 -3.80
C HIS A 145 0.05 -8.34 -5.26
N PHE A 146 -0.18 -9.64 -5.50
CA PHE A 146 -0.26 -10.16 -6.87
C PHE A 146 -1.69 -10.43 -7.38
N GLY A 147 -2.71 -10.39 -6.51
CA GLY A 147 -4.06 -10.83 -6.87
C GLY A 147 -4.68 -10.07 -8.04
N GLY A 148 -4.33 -8.79 -8.21
CA GLY A 148 -4.78 -7.98 -9.33
C GLY A 148 -4.10 -8.27 -10.67
N LEU A 149 -3.12 -9.17 -10.73
CA LEU A 149 -2.52 -9.62 -11.99
C LEU A 149 -3.50 -10.39 -12.88
N LEU A 150 -4.56 -10.96 -12.31
CA LEU A 150 -5.65 -11.55 -13.06
C LEU A 150 -6.91 -10.68 -12.97
N ASP A 151 -7.64 -10.63 -14.07
CA ASP A 151 -8.94 -9.95 -14.13
C ASP A 151 -10.04 -10.77 -13.42
N THR A 152 -11.26 -10.25 -13.45
CA THR A 152 -12.41 -10.91 -12.82
C THR A 152 -12.81 -12.23 -13.46
N GLN A 153 -12.27 -12.57 -14.63
CA GLN A 153 -12.50 -13.83 -15.36
C GLN A 153 -11.30 -14.79 -15.22
N GLY A 154 -10.26 -14.44 -14.44
CA GLY A 154 -9.05 -15.24 -14.28
C GLY A 154 -8.09 -15.15 -15.47
N LYS A 155 -8.20 -14.13 -16.31
CA LYS A 155 -7.29 -13.88 -17.44
C LYS A 155 -6.21 -12.86 -17.02
N ILE A 156 -5.09 -12.85 -17.75
CA ILE A 156 -4.03 -11.85 -17.60
C ILE A 156 -4.65 -10.45 -17.69
N ALA A 157 -4.53 -9.67 -16.62
CA ALA A 157 -5.08 -8.31 -16.56
C ALA A 157 -4.20 -7.29 -17.31
N PHE A 158 -2.89 -7.52 -17.35
CA PHE A 158 -1.91 -6.62 -17.99
C PHE A 158 -1.22 -7.33 -19.15
N PRO A 159 -1.85 -7.37 -20.33
CA PRO A 159 -1.43 -8.27 -21.41
C PRO A 159 -0.07 -7.92 -22.02
N ASN A 160 0.39 -6.68 -21.88
CA ASN A 160 1.66 -6.23 -22.43
C ASN A 160 2.78 -6.18 -21.39
N ALA A 161 2.45 -6.25 -20.12
CA ALA A 161 3.42 -6.11 -19.04
C ALA A 161 4.35 -7.33 -18.91
N GLU A 162 5.61 -7.06 -18.57
CA GLU A 162 6.57 -8.03 -18.05
C GLU A 162 6.56 -7.98 -16.52
N VAL A 163 6.40 -9.14 -15.87
CA VAL A 163 6.32 -9.27 -14.41
C VAL A 163 7.68 -9.64 -13.86
N PHE A 164 8.29 -8.75 -13.09
CA PHE A 164 9.55 -8.98 -12.40
C PHE A 164 9.32 -9.48 -10.98
N VAL A 165 9.95 -10.59 -10.63
CA VAL A 165 9.88 -11.23 -9.31
C VAL A 165 11.30 -11.64 -8.90
N SER A 166 11.61 -11.63 -7.62
CA SER A 166 12.87 -12.19 -7.14
C SER A 166 12.93 -13.71 -7.36
N ASP A 167 14.12 -14.23 -7.65
CA ASP A 167 14.34 -15.66 -7.84
C ASP A 167 13.97 -16.48 -6.59
N ALA A 168 14.25 -15.91 -5.40
CA ALA A 168 13.96 -16.58 -4.14
C ALA A 168 12.45 -16.76 -3.90
N ASP A 169 11.63 -15.76 -4.22
CA ASP A 169 10.18 -15.89 -4.10
C ASP A 169 9.58 -16.82 -5.14
N LEU A 170 10.03 -16.76 -6.39
CA LEU A 170 9.59 -17.71 -7.41
C LEU A 170 9.89 -19.16 -6.99
N LYS A 171 11.10 -19.44 -6.53
CA LYS A 171 11.52 -20.77 -6.07
C LYS A 171 10.75 -21.24 -4.83
N PHE A 172 10.41 -20.33 -3.94
CA PHE A 172 9.69 -20.68 -2.71
C PHE A 172 8.20 -20.93 -2.99
N TRP A 173 7.50 -19.93 -3.55
CA TRP A 173 6.04 -19.96 -3.67
C TRP A 173 5.52 -20.90 -4.77
N LEU A 174 6.33 -21.19 -5.80
CA LEU A 174 5.92 -22.08 -6.88
C LEU A 174 6.32 -23.54 -6.65
N ASP A 175 7.15 -23.84 -5.63
CA ASP A 175 7.66 -25.18 -5.34
C ASP A 175 6.57 -26.06 -4.66
N GLU A 176 6.17 -27.13 -5.32
CA GLU A 176 5.18 -28.07 -4.80
C GLU A 176 5.71 -28.90 -3.59
N ALA A 177 7.03 -29.16 -3.55
CA ALA A 177 7.61 -29.90 -2.44
C ALA A 177 7.67 -29.07 -1.16
N ILE A 178 7.85 -27.76 -1.26
CA ILE A 178 7.72 -26.81 -0.14
C ILE A 178 6.24 -26.73 0.26
N ALA A 179 5.33 -26.50 -0.69
CA ALA A 179 3.90 -26.42 -0.43
C ALA A 179 3.32 -27.67 0.25
N ALA A 180 3.87 -28.86 -0.05
CA ALA A 180 3.45 -30.11 0.59
C ALA A 180 3.79 -30.17 2.10
N LYS A 181 4.82 -29.44 2.55
CA LYS A 181 5.37 -29.49 3.92
C LYS A 181 4.82 -28.40 4.84
N VAL A 182 4.22 -27.34 4.31
CA VAL A 182 3.68 -26.26 5.13
C VAL A 182 2.37 -26.68 5.81
N PRO A 183 1.99 -26.02 6.93
CA PRO A 183 0.69 -26.21 7.56
C PRO A 183 -0.46 -26.04 6.57
N ALA A 184 -1.57 -26.74 6.80
CA ALA A 184 -2.73 -26.73 5.88
C ALA A 184 -3.25 -25.31 5.59
N ASP A 185 -3.25 -24.44 6.60
CA ASP A 185 -3.72 -23.07 6.49
C ASP A 185 -2.84 -22.18 5.59
N ASN A 186 -1.58 -22.59 5.36
CA ASN A 186 -0.64 -21.85 4.51
C ASN A 186 -0.64 -22.35 3.05
N LYS A 187 -1.18 -23.55 2.78
CA LYS A 187 -1.23 -24.11 1.41
C LYS A 187 -1.95 -23.22 0.39
N PRO A 188 -3.09 -22.57 0.74
CA PRO A 188 -3.77 -21.69 -0.19
C PRO A 188 -2.90 -20.57 -0.76
N PHE A 189 -1.92 -20.05 -0.03
CA PHE A 189 -1.00 -19.00 -0.54
C PHE A 189 -0.15 -19.53 -1.70
N PHE A 190 0.36 -20.77 -1.60
CA PHE A 190 1.12 -21.42 -2.67
C PHE A 190 0.25 -21.71 -3.89
N ASP A 191 -0.98 -22.18 -3.67
CA ASP A 191 -1.93 -22.47 -4.76
C ASP A 191 -2.30 -21.17 -5.50
N GLN A 192 -2.55 -20.10 -4.77
CA GLN A 192 -2.85 -18.78 -5.33
C GLN A 192 -1.65 -18.22 -6.10
N ALA A 193 -0.42 -18.34 -5.58
CA ALA A 193 0.77 -17.90 -6.29
C ALA A 193 0.93 -18.64 -7.64
N ARG A 194 0.78 -19.98 -7.65
CA ARG A 194 0.81 -20.77 -8.89
C ARG A 194 -0.32 -20.39 -9.86
N MET A 195 -1.53 -20.20 -9.33
CA MET A 195 -2.69 -19.81 -10.13
C MET A 195 -2.50 -18.47 -10.83
N VAL A 196 -1.89 -17.50 -10.15
CA VAL A 196 -1.78 -16.12 -10.67
C VAL A 196 -0.51 -15.93 -11.50
N ILE A 197 0.64 -16.45 -11.06
CA ILE A 197 1.92 -16.30 -11.78
C ILE A 197 2.01 -17.25 -12.97
N GLY A 198 1.38 -18.43 -12.89
CA GLY A 198 1.41 -19.46 -13.94
C GLY A 198 1.04 -18.96 -15.33
N PRO A 199 -0.05 -18.21 -15.53
CA PRO A 199 -0.41 -17.64 -16.83
C PRO A 199 0.65 -16.72 -17.42
N TYR A 200 1.28 -15.86 -16.59
CA TYR A 200 2.38 -14.99 -17.04
C TYR A 200 3.64 -15.77 -17.39
N ALA A 201 3.98 -16.80 -16.60
CA ALA A 201 5.11 -17.68 -16.90
C ALA A 201 4.88 -18.46 -18.20
N ALA A 202 3.68 -19.00 -18.42
CA ALA A 202 3.30 -19.70 -19.65
C ALA A 202 3.36 -18.78 -20.88
N ALA A 203 3.00 -17.51 -20.72
CA ALA A 203 3.12 -16.48 -21.75
C ALA A 203 4.56 -15.94 -21.93
N LYS A 204 5.56 -16.44 -21.16
CA LYS A 204 6.94 -15.96 -21.13
C LYS A 204 7.04 -14.45 -20.77
N LYS A 205 6.20 -14.02 -19.85
CA LYS A 205 6.10 -12.64 -19.35
C LYS A 205 6.52 -12.53 -17.89
N THR A 206 7.30 -13.45 -17.38
CA THR A 206 7.87 -13.43 -16.04
C THR A 206 9.38 -13.42 -16.14
N SER A 207 10.01 -12.45 -15.49
CA SER A 207 11.46 -12.28 -15.41
C SER A 207 11.95 -12.23 -13.98
N VAL A 208 13.18 -12.67 -13.76
CA VAL A 208 13.86 -12.57 -12.46
C VAL A 208 14.53 -11.22 -12.32
N ILE A 209 14.31 -10.55 -11.19
CA ILE A 209 15.07 -9.37 -10.80
C ILE A 209 16.02 -9.68 -9.65
N ALA A 210 17.28 -9.27 -9.78
CA ALA A 210 18.29 -9.41 -8.75
C ALA A 210 18.49 -8.10 -7.97
N ASP A 211 19.01 -8.23 -6.75
CA ASP A 211 19.41 -7.09 -5.92
C ASP A 211 20.33 -6.12 -6.66
N GLY A 212 20.09 -4.82 -6.51
CA GLY A 212 20.84 -3.75 -7.15
C GLY A 212 20.60 -3.59 -8.66
N LYS A 213 19.68 -4.34 -9.26
CA LYS A 213 19.34 -4.20 -10.69
C LYS A 213 18.12 -3.31 -10.89
N GLU A 214 18.11 -2.60 -12.00
CA GLU A 214 16.97 -1.81 -12.43
C GLU A 214 15.96 -2.66 -13.19
N VAL A 215 14.67 -2.51 -12.88
CA VAL A 215 13.58 -3.06 -13.71
C VAL A 215 13.35 -2.18 -14.93
N VAL A 216 13.51 -0.87 -14.76
CA VAL A 216 13.63 0.16 -15.80
C VAL A 216 14.59 1.23 -15.28
N PRO A 217 15.16 2.10 -16.14
CA PRO A 217 16.02 3.19 -15.69
C PRO A 217 15.37 4.03 -14.59
N GLY A 218 16.07 4.19 -13.46
CA GLY A 218 15.61 4.93 -12.30
C GLY A 218 14.75 4.13 -11.30
N ILE A 219 14.43 2.86 -11.53
CA ILE A 219 13.73 2.00 -10.58
C ILE A 219 14.59 0.77 -10.27
N THR A 220 15.27 0.79 -9.12
CA THR A 220 16.23 -0.22 -8.68
C THR A 220 15.65 -1.14 -7.62
N ALA A 221 15.76 -2.45 -7.83
CA ALA A 221 15.40 -3.46 -6.83
C ALA A 221 16.42 -3.50 -5.69
N MET A 222 15.93 -3.65 -4.46
CA MET A 222 16.72 -3.76 -3.23
C MET A 222 16.22 -4.94 -2.41
N ALA A 223 17.04 -5.96 -2.21
CA ALA A 223 16.65 -7.13 -1.44
C ALA A 223 16.36 -6.78 0.04
N ALA A 224 15.23 -7.27 0.53
CA ALA A 224 14.78 -7.08 1.90
C ALA A 224 14.13 -8.36 2.47
N PRO A 225 14.86 -9.50 2.46
CA PRO A 225 14.30 -10.80 2.80
C PRO A 225 13.85 -10.88 4.26
N GLY A 226 12.95 -11.82 4.54
CA GLY A 226 12.46 -12.16 5.88
C GLY A 226 10.94 -12.27 5.93
N HIS A 227 10.22 -11.25 5.47
CA HIS A 227 8.76 -11.33 5.31
C HIS A 227 8.42 -12.45 4.32
N THR A 228 9.03 -12.43 3.15
CA THR A 228 9.19 -13.61 2.29
C THR A 228 10.67 -13.82 2.00
N PRO A 229 11.10 -15.01 1.50
CA PRO A 229 12.49 -15.26 1.18
C PRO A 229 13.08 -14.30 0.15
N GLY A 230 12.23 -13.81 -0.75
CA GLY A 230 12.63 -12.92 -1.83
C GLY A 230 12.00 -11.53 -1.79
N HIS A 231 11.49 -11.09 -0.63
CA HIS A 231 10.92 -9.76 -0.49
C HIS A 231 11.89 -8.69 -0.99
N THR A 232 11.39 -7.79 -1.82
CA THR A 232 12.15 -6.78 -2.55
C THR A 232 11.50 -5.41 -2.37
N MET A 233 12.31 -4.42 -2.03
CA MET A 233 11.95 -3.01 -2.07
C MET A 233 12.35 -2.42 -3.42
N TYR A 234 11.74 -1.30 -3.82
CA TYR A 234 12.11 -0.59 -5.03
C TYR A 234 12.46 0.86 -4.73
N ARG A 235 13.69 1.24 -5.08
CA ARG A 235 14.14 2.63 -5.02
C ARG A 235 13.80 3.31 -6.34
N VAL A 236 12.89 4.27 -6.30
CA VAL A 236 12.51 5.13 -7.42
C VAL A 236 13.32 6.42 -7.31
N SER A 237 14.12 6.74 -8.30
CA SER A 237 15.03 7.90 -8.27
C SER A 237 15.02 8.65 -9.59
N SER A 238 14.88 9.98 -9.52
CA SER A 238 14.91 10.88 -10.67
C SER A 238 15.33 12.28 -10.21
N GLY A 239 16.19 12.97 -10.97
CA GLY A 239 16.55 14.36 -10.71
C GLY A 239 17.20 14.63 -9.35
N GLY A 240 17.80 13.63 -8.71
CA GLY A 240 18.37 13.73 -7.37
C GLY A 240 17.38 13.47 -6.22
N GLU A 241 16.10 13.27 -6.53
CA GLU A 241 15.08 12.87 -5.57
C GLU A 241 14.93 11.34 -5.52
N THR A 242 14.49 10.83 -4.38
CA THR A 242 14.33 9.38 -4.14
C THR A 242 13.10 9.09 -3.30
N LEU A 243 12.33 8.09 -3.72
CA LEU A 243 11.27 7.43 -2.97
C LEU A 243 11.61 5.95 -2.82
N LEU A 244 11.53 5.41 -1.62
CA LEU A 244 11.70 3.99 -1.37
C LEU A 244 10.33 3.33 -1.20
N ILE A 245 9.89 2.53 -2.18
CA ILE A 245 8.70 1.70 -2.09
C ILE A 245 9.12 0.40 -1.43
N TRP A 246 8.71 0.19 -0.18
CA TRP A 246 9.32 -0.82 0.69
C TRP A 246 8.51 -2.09 0.90
N GLY A 247 7.32 -2.23 0.23
CA GLY A 247 6.46 -3.41 0.39
C GLY A 247 6.03 -3.62 1.84
N ASP A 248 6.32 -4.81 2.36
CA ASP A 248 5.87 -5.30 3.67
C ASP A 248 6.95 -5.30 4.75
N ILE A 249 7.73 -4.22 4.81
CA ILE A 249 8.64 -4.01 5.93
C ILE A 249 7.85 -3.90 7.25
N ILE A 250 6.63 -3.36 7.20
CA ILE A 250 5.67 -3.31 8.32
C ILE A 250 4.23 -3.53 7.85
N HIS A 251 3.38 -4.03 8.77
CA HIS A 251 1.94 -4.18 8.61
C HIS A 251 1.13 -3.27 9.55
N SER A 252 1.80 -2.64 10.51
CA SER A 252 1.24 -1.62 11.39
C SER A 252 2.24 -0.52 11.64
N ALA A 253 1.94 0.67 11.13
CA ALA A 253 2.75 1.85 11.39
C ALA A 253 2.85 2.13 12.90
N ALA A 254 1.76 1.98 13.66
CA ALA A 254 1.76 2.26 15.09
C ALA A 254 2.57 1.23 15.89
N LEU A 255 2.31 -0.07 15.68
CA LEU A 255 2.92 -1.12 16.50
C LEU A 255 4.38 -1.36 16.12
N GLN A 256 4.70 -1.52 14.83
CA GLN A 256 6.02 -1.97 14.41
C GLN A 256 7.06 -0.86 14.30
N THR A 257 6.65 0.42 14.31
CA THR A 257 7.61 1.51 14.54
C THR A 257 7.96 1.65 16.01
N ALA A 258 6.99 1.50 16.91
CA ALA A 258 7.24 1.50 18.35
C ALA A 258 8.03 0.25 18.79
N HIS A 259 7.72 -0.90 18.22
CA HIS A 259 8.33 -2.20 18.53
C HIS A 259 8.82 -2.90 17.25
N PRO A 260 9.99 -2.53 16.72
CA PRO A 260 10.51 -3.12 15.47
C PRO A 260 10.79 -4.62 15.57
N ASP A 261 10.84 -5.17 16.76
CA ASP A 261 11.02 -6.59 17.06
C ASP A 261 9.71 -7.39 17.11
N TRP A 262 8.55 -6.75 16.95
CA TRP A 262 7.28 -7.46 16.82
C TRP A 262 7.10 -7.95 15.38
N ALA A 263 7.48 -9.21 15.14
CA ALA A 263 7.20 -9.90 13.88
C ALA A 263 5.69 -10.18 13.76
N ILE A 264 5.20 -10.24 12.54
CA ILE A 264 3.84 -10.69 12.26
C ILE A 264 3.84 -12.18 11.89
N ALA A 265 2.74 -12.87 12.13
CA ALA A 265 2.60 -14.30 11.84
C ALA A 265 2.73 -14.65 10.34
N PHE A 266 2.67 -13.66 9.47
CA PHE A 266 2.88 -13.81 8.02
C PHE A 266 4.36 -13.81 7.61
N ASP A 267 5.29 -13.43 8.51
CA ASP A 267 6.72 -13.44 8.21
C ASP A 267 7.20 -14.89 8.06
N THR A 268 7.75 -15.26 6.90
CA THR A 268 8.28 -16.62 6.66
C THR A 268 9.55 -16.91 7.48
N ASP A 269 10.36 -15.88 7.76
CA ASP A 269 11.48 -15.89 8.69
C ASP A 269 11.38 -14.67 9.61
N PRO A 270 10.73 -14.81 10.79
CA PRO A 270 10.54 -13.70 11.71
C PRO A 270 11.83 -13.04 12.20
N ALA A 271 12.91 -13.81 12.37
CA ALA A 271 14.19 -13.26 12.83
C ALA A 271 14.83 -12.38 11.74
N MET A 272 14.83 -12.87 10.51
CA MET A 272 15.33 -12.12 9.36
C MET A 272 14.45 -10.90 9.06
N ALA A 273 13.12 -11.01 9.15
CA ALA A 273 12.19 -9.89 8.97
C ALA A 273 12.45 -8.76 9.97
N ILE A 274 12.67 -9.08 11.25
CA ILE A 274 13.06 -8.12 12.29
C ILE A 274 14.40 -7.46 11.96
N ALA A 275 15.41 -8.23 11.57
CA ALA A 275 16.73 -7.69 11.23
C ALA A 275 16.65 -6.75 10.02
N THR A 276 15.92 -7.16 8.98
CA THR A 276 15.69 -6.36 7.79
C THR A 276 14.94 -5.07 8.13
N ARG A 277 13.85 -5.13 8.90
CA ARG A 277 13.07 -3.98 9.35
C ARG A 277 13.92 -2.97 10.09
N LYS A 278 14.72 -3.41 11.07
CA LYS A 278 15.62 -2.52 11.85
C LYS A 278 16.63 -1.83 10.94
N ARG A 279 17.26 -2.59 10.02
CA ARG A 279 18.19 -2.04 9.04
C ARG A 279 17.53 -0.99 8.13
N VAL A 280 16.32 -1.28 7.64
CA VAL A 280 15.57 -0.35 6.78
C VAL A 280 15.15 0.90 7.54
N PHE A 281 14.70 0.77 8.78
CA PHE A 281 14.36 1.92 9.62
C PHE A 281 15.58 2.81 9.90
N ASP A 282 16.72 2.22 10.26
CA ASP A 282 17.95 2.98 10.48
C ASP A 282 18.39 3.74 9.22
N MET A 283 18.37 3.06 8.07
CA MET A 283 18.71 3.65 6.78
C MET A 283 17.76 4.81 6.45
N THR A 284 16.46 4.56 6.48
CA THR A 284 15.46 5.56 6.06
C THR A 284 15.39 6.75 7.01
N ALA A 285 15.56 6.54 8.31
CA ALA A 285 15.60 7.62 9.29
C ALA A 285 16.89 8.45 9.21
N THR A 286 18.06 7.81 8.98
CA THR A 286 19.36 8.48 8.89
C THR A 286 19.46 9.31 7.61
N ASP A 287 19.06 8.73 6.48
CA ASP A 287 19.14 9.37 5.17
C ASP A 287 17.92 10.26 4.87
N ARG A 288 16.95 10.32 5.80
CA ARG A 288 15.69 11.06 5.67
C ARG A 288 14.94 10.73 4.40
N LEU A 289 14.94 9.45 4.01
CA LEU A 289 14.27 9.02 2.80
C LEU A 289 12.76 9.12 2.95
N THR A 290 12.10 9.57 1.89
CA THR A 290 10.66 9.37 1.73
C THR A 290 10.42 7.90 1.45
N ILE A 291 9.46 7.31 2.18
CA ILE A 291 9.06 5.92 1.98
C ILE A 291 7.63 5.84 1.43
N ALA A 292 7.35 4.75 0.75
CA ALA A 292 5.99 4.36 0.40
C ALA A 292 5.79 2.88 0.77
N GLY A 293 4.68 2.56 1.43
CA GLY A 293 4.45 1.21 1.97
C GLY A 293 3.06 0.67 1.70
N ALA A 294 2.97 -0.64 1.53
CA ALA A 294 1.71 -1.33 1.24
C ALA A 294 0.72 -1.21 2.41
N HIS A 295 1.19 -1.38 3.64
CA HIS A 295 0.35 -1.49 4.83
C HIS A 295 0.46 -0.31 5.78
N VAL A 296 0.85 0.85 5.31
CA VAL A 296 0.77 2.10 6.08
C VAL A 296 -0.43 2.94 5.64
N PRO A 297 -0.98 3.80 6.52
CA PRO A 297 -2.17 4.58 6.19
C PRO A 297 -2.07 5.30 4.86
N PHE A 298 -3.12 5.15 4.02
CA PHE A 298 -3.17 5.80 2.70
C PHE A 298 -2.91 7.32 2.80
N PRO A 299 -2.10 7.90 1.92
CA PRO A 299 -1.58 7.37 0.65
C PRO A 299 -0.37 6.44 0.76
N GLY A 300 0.00 6.03 1.96
CA GLY A 300 1.12 5.13 2.18
C GLY A 300 2.49 5.80 2.13
N ILE A 301 2.57 7.12 1.92
CA ILE A 301 3.80 7.90 1.72
C ILE A 301 4.12 8.72 2.96
N GLY A 302 5.37 8.68 3.41
CA GLY A 302 5.81 9.37 4.62
C GLY A 302 7.29 9.16 4.91
N HIS A 303 7.64 9.32 6.18
CA HIS A 303 9.01 9.18 6.69
C HIS A 303 9.02 8.31 7.94
N VAL A 304 10.14 7.61 8.14
CA VAL A 304 10.47 7.03 9.43
C VAL A 304 11.37 8.02 10.17
N VAL A 305 11.03 8.34 11.41
CA VAL A 305 11.82 9.23 12.27
C VAL A 305 12.18 8.51 13.56
N LYS A 306 13.35 8.83 14.13
CA LYS A 306 13.72 8.29 15.44
C LYS A 306 12.86 8.91 16.54
N ALA A 307 12.37 8.06 17.45
CA ALA A 307 11.54 8.44 18.59
C ALA A 307 12.07 7.73 19.85
N GLY A 308 13.02 8.34 20.54
CA GLY A 308 13.78 7.70 21.63
C GLY A 308 14.58 6.52 21.11
N GLU A 309 14.40 5.36 21.75
CA GLU A 309 15.04 4.10 21.35
C GLU A 309 14.28 3.37 20.19
N ALA A 310 13.13 3.89 19.83
CA ALA A 310 12.25 3.33 18.78
C ALA A 310 12.14 4.29 17.58
N TYR A 311 11.09 4.12 16.80
CA TYR A 311 10.80 4.92 15.63
C TYR A 311 9.32 5.38 15.65
N ALA A 312 9.00 6.34 14.80
CA ALA A 312 7.63 6.73 14.49
C ALA A 312 7.46 6.90 12.98
N TYR A 313 6.27 6.63 12.49
CA TYR A 313 5.88 6.96 11.12
C TYR A 313 5.29 8.36 11.11
N ALA A 314 5.85 9.22 10.25
CA ALA A 314 5.37 10.57 9.99
C ALA A 314 4.79 10.60 8.57
N PRO A 315 3.46 10.65 8.39
CA PRO A 315 2.86 10.71 7.06
C PRO A 315 3.23 12.01 6.35
N SER A 316 3.41 11.96 5.04
CA SER A 316 3.61 13.15 4.21
C SER A 316 2.36 14.03 4.22
N TYR A 317 2.56 15.35 4.15
CA TYR A 317 1.44 16.28 3.97
C TYR A 317 0.84 16.11 2.57
N TRP A 318 -0.48 16.34 2.48
CA TRP A 318 -1.12 16.47 1.18
C TRP A 318 -0.61 17.74 0.49
N MET A 319 -0.14 17.59 -0.75
CA MET A 319 0.32 18.70 -1.57
C MET A 319 -0.52 18.74 -2.85
N PRO A 320 -1.00 19.93 -3.27
CA PRO A 320 -1.59 20.08 -4.59
C PRO A 320 -0.50 19.83 -5.63
N GLY A 321 -0.77 18.94 -6.57
CA GLY A 321 0.16 18.54 -7.63
C GLY A 321 0.40 19.60 -8.69
#